data_e2e0beb9e28ec88661f976e864465ab4
#
_entry.id   e2e0beb9e28ec88661f976e864465ab4
#
_cell.length_a   1.000
_cell.length_b   1.000
_cell.length_c   1.000
_cell.angle_alpha   90.00
_cell.angle_beta   90.00
_cell.angle_gamma   90.00
#
_symmetry.space_group_name_H-M   'P 1'
#
loop_
_entity.id
_entity.type
_entity.pdbx_description
1 polymer ?
#
loop_
_entity_poly.entity_id
_entity_poly.type
_entity_poly.pdbx_seq_one_letter_code
_entity_poly.pdbx_strand_id
1 'polypeptide(L)'
;MKKRLSLVFAALMALSMIAGCGASNSKDAAKDTSAAPATSAQTSADAAAGTVSTDGSTSMEKVIGALGESFMQNNKGVTFTYNPTGSGSGITAVSEGRCDIGLSSRSLKDEEKKSGLKETTLALDGIAIIVNPQNKVEDLDIETIGKISTGEIKNWKEVGGDDAEIVLIGREAGSGTRDGFESITKTEDKCKYGQELTSTGDVITTVSQNPNAIGYASLAAVKDNVKALSVGKVKPTEETVKDGSYVVQRPFVLVTKEGKALSDTAQKFFDYVTSADASQIISDAGAVPVK
;
A
#
# COMPACT_ATOMS: atom_id res chain seq x y z
N MET A 1 22.31 -22.41 -43.33
CA MET A 1 21.60 -21.98 -44.57
C MET A 1 20.56 -20.95 -44.11
N LYS A 2 20.82 -19.66 -44.32
CA LYS A 2 20.12 -18.67 -45.19
C LYS A 2 18.60 -18.63 -44.89
N LYS A 3 17.97 -17.54 -44.48
CA LYS A 3 17.97 -16.19 -45.10
C LYS A 3 17.44 -15.13 -44.12
N ARG A 4 18.04 -13.96 -44.17
CA ARG A 4 17.61 -12.67 -43.65
C ARG A 4 16.43 -12.14 -44.48
N LEU A 5 15.53 -11.38 -43.88
CA LEU A 5 14.78 -10.37 -44.63
C LEU A 5 14.56 -9.14 -43.74
N SER A 6 15.29 -8.10 -44.05
CA SER A 6 15.08 -6.70 -43.62
C SER A 6 14.02 -6.05 -44.50
N LEU A 7 13.12 -5.24 -43.92
CA LEU A 7 12.37 -4.24 -44.70
C LEU A 7 12.33 -2.94 -43.91
N VAL A 8 13.07 -1.98 -44.47
CA VAL A 8 13.10 -0.54 -44.18
C VAL A 8 11.89 0.10 -44.86
N PHE A 9 11.17 0.97 -44.17
CA PHE A 9 10.37 2.01 -44.85
C PHE A 9 10.62 3.37 -44.19
N ALA A 10 11.06 4.27 -45.07
CA ALA A 10 11.43 5.63 -44.75
C ALA A 10 10.31 6.64 -45.04
N ALA A 11 10.29 7.67 -44.23
CA ALA A 11 9.94 9.07 -44.42
C ALA A 11 8.82 9.52 -45.39
N LEU A 12 7.96 10.41 -44.90
CA LEU A 12 7.63 11.65 -45.64
C LEU A 12 7.24 12.78 -44.66
N MET A 13 8.00 13.90 -44.73
CA MET A 13 7.69 15.22 -44.20
C MET A 13 6.59 15.90 -44.98
N ALA A 14 5.76 16.70 -44.33
CA ALA A 14 5.11 17.83 -44.97
C ALA A 14 5.00 19.01 -44.02
N LEU A 15 5.72 20.05 -44.36
CA LEU A 15 5.82 21.38 -43.77
C LEU A 15 4.76 22.27 -44.41
N SER A 16 3.96 23.04 -43.67
CA SER A 16 3.24 24.18 -44.22
C SER A 16 3.22 25.34 -43.21
N MET A 17 4.07 26.34 -43.52
CA MET A 17 3.98 27.69 -42.99
C MET A 17 2.95 28.49 -43.79
N ILE A 18 2.10 29.30 -43.08
CA ILE A 18 1.51 30.49 -43.67
C ILE A 18 1.64 31.63 -42.67
N ALA A 19 2.39 32.64 -43.07
CA ALA A 19 2.51 33.95 -42.46
C ALA A 19 1.44 34.88 -43.01
N GLY A 20 0.89 35.76 -42.20
CA GLY A 20 0.02 36.85 -42.65
C GLY A 20 0.06 38.04 -41.68
N CYS A 21 0.92 39.00 -42.01
CA CYS A 21 0.94 40.33 -41.41
C CYS A 21 -0.17 41.21 -42.02
N GLY A 22 -0.78 42.09 -41.16
CA GLY A 22 -1.64 43.18 -41.61
C GLY A 22 -1.83 44.18 -40.46
N ALA A 23 -1.05 45.26 -40.53
CA ALA A 23 -1.19 46.43 -39.68
C ALA A 23 -2.11 47.47 -40.36
N SER A 24 -2.97 48.17 -39.64
CA SER A 24 -3.33 49.57 -39.90
C SER A 24 -4.02 50.24 -38.73
N ASN A 25 -3.57 51.41 -38.49
CA ASN A 25 -3.80 52.43 -37.51
C ASN A 25 -5.05 53.28 -37.86
N SER A 26 -5.87 53.73 -36.89
CA SER A 26 -6.43 55.10 -36.88
C SER A 26 -7.16 55.41 -35.58
N LYS A 27 -6.90 56.63 -35.12
CA LYS A 27 -7.41 57.39 -33.96
C LYS A 27 -8.90 57.74 -34.12
N ASP A 28 -9.66 57.85 -33.04
CA ASP A 28 -10.07 59.12 -32.37
C ASP A 28 -11.20 58.90 -31.33
N ALA A 29 -10.98 59.57 -30.25
CA ALA A 29 -11.78 60.18 -29.20
C ALA A 29 -13.32 60.01 -29.10
N ALA A 30 -13.83 59.74 -27.90
CA ALA A 30 -14.53 60.65 -26.97
C ALA A 30 -15.26 59.87 -25.84
N LYS A 31 -15.01 60.34 -24.64
CA LYS A 31 -15.79 60.39 -23.41
C LYS A 31 -17.25 59.94 -23.43
N ASP A 32 -17.63 58.97 -22.57
CA ASP A 32 -18.70 59.29 -21.59
C ASP A 32 -18.67 58.38 -20.36
N THR A 33 -18.98 58.97 -19.24
CA THR A 33 -19.04 58.46 -17.88
C THR A 33 -20.32 57.70 -17.63
N SER A 34 -20.26 56.41 -17.20
CA SER A 34 -21.36 55.87 -16.40
C SER A 34 -20.82 54.84 -15.43
N ALA A 35 -21.02 55.09 -14.15
CA ALA A 35 -20.69 54.20 -13.05
C ALA A 35 -21.58 52.96 -13.09
N ALA A 36 -20.96 51.78 -13.09
CA ALA A 36 -21.61 50.51 -12.83
C ALA A 36 -21.19 49.96 -11.45
N PRO A 37 -22.09 49.30 -10.72
CA PRO A 37 -21.91 48.95 -9.33
C PRO A 37 -20.81 47.88 -9.18
N ALA A 38 -20.00 48.01 -8.14
CA ALA A 38 -19.01 47.04 -7.72
C ALA A 38 -19.71 45.72 -7.36
N THR A 39 -19.60 44.75 -8.28
CA THR A 39 -19.88 43.37 -7.96
C THR A 39 -18.71 42.88 -7.12
N SER A 40 -18.97 42.63 -5.85
CA SER A 40 -18.05 41.95 -4.97
C SER A 40 -17.67 40.60 -5.61
N ALA A 41 -16.50 40.55 -6.19
CA ALA A 41 -15.88 39.27 -6.54
C ALA A 41 -15.68 38.52 -5.22
N GLN A 42 -16.56 37.53 -4.99
CA GLN A 42 -16.25 36.43 -4.09
C GLN A 42 -15.02 35.76 -4.66
N THR A 43 -13.87 36.05 -4.08
CA THR A 43 -12.68 35.23 -4.21
C THR A 43 -13.05 33.87 -3.62
N SER A 44 -13.51 32.92 -4.46
CA SER A 44 -13.35 31.53 -4.18
C SER A 44 -11.83 31.32 -3.96
N ALA A 45 -11.46 31.08 -2.73
CA ALA A 45 -10.10 30.63 -2.41
C ALA A 45 -9.86 29.38 -3.31
N ASP A 46 -9.07 29.57 -4.35
CA ASP A 46 -8.52 28.46 -5.11
C ASP A 46 -7.83 27.56 -4.10
N ALA A 47 -8.44 26.39 -3.85
CA ALA A 47 -7.81 25.36 -3.07
C ALA A 47 -6.49 25.06 -3.77
N ALA A 48 -5.37 25.36 -3.12
CA ALA A 48 -4.05 25.19 -3.69
C ALA A 48 -3.93 23.75 -4.16
N ALA A 49 -3.91 23.57 -5.48
CA ALA A 49 -3.66 22.27 -6.10
C ALA A 49 -2.33 21.76 -5.57
N GLY A 50 -2.35 20.64 -4.85
CA GLY A 50 -1.16 20.04 -4.25
C GLY A 50 -1.13 18.55 -4.48
N THR A 51 0.04 17.96 -4.33
CA THR A 51 0.22 16.51 -4.44
C THR A 51 0.59 15.94 -3.09
N VAL A 52 0.05 14.76 -2.78
CA VAL A 52 0.50 13.90 -1.69
C VAL A 52 1.08 12.64 -2.32
N SER A 53 2.34 12.35 -2.06
CA SER A 53 3.02 11.17 -2.55
C SER A 53 3.31 10.19 -1.42
N THR A 54 2.87 8.94 -1.59
CA THR A 54 3.12 7.85 -0.64
C THR A 54 3.78 6.67 -1.35
N ASP A 55 4.64 5.96 -0.64
CA ASP A 55 5.38 4.81 -1.16
C ASP A 55 5.50 3.74 -0.08
N GLY A 56 5.41 2.46 -0.42
CA GLY A 56 5.74 1.40 0.53
C GLY A 56 4.81 0.20 0.55
N SER A 57 4.38 -0.16 1.75
CA SER A 57 3.72 -1.42 2.06
C SER A 57 2.53 -1.77 1.15
N THR A 58 2.64 -2.89 0.41
CA THR A 58 1.55 -3.44 -0.40
C THR A 58 0.37 -3.97 0.42
N SER A 59 0.57 -4.23 1.72
CA SER A 59 -0.51 -4.63 2.63
C SER A 59 -1.42 -3.48 3.01
N MET A 60 -0.95 -2.23 2.88
CA MET A 60 -1.73 -1.03 3.20
C MET A 60 -2.58 -0.53 2.02
N GLU A 61 -2.48 -1.16 0.85
CA GLU A 61 -3.09 -0.69 -0.40
C GLU A 61 -4.56 -0.31 -0.24
N LYS A 62 -5.38 -1.22 0.34
CA LYS A 62 -6.82 -0.98 0.51
C LYS A 62 -7.10 0.18 1.47
N VAL A 63 -6.37 0.25 2.58
CA VAL A 63 -6.55 1.29 3.60
C VAL A 63 -6.10 2.64 3.07
N ILE A 64 -4.88 2.73 2.52
CA ILE A 64 -4.34 4.01 2.07
C ILE A 64 -5.03 4.51 0.80
N GLY A 65 -5.49 3.59 -0.07
CA GLY A 65 -6.28 3.91 -1.24
C GLY A 65 -7.62 4.56 -0.86
N ALA A 66 -8.37 3.94 0.06
CA ALA A 66 -9.64 4.48 0.54
C ALA A 66 -9.48 5.86 1.23
N LEU A 67 -8.43 6.02 2.04
CA LEU A 67 -8.11 7.28 2.70
C LEU A 67 -7.71 8.37 1.68
N GLY A 68 -6.90 8.01 0.67
CA GLY A 68 -6.50 8.92 -0.40
C GLY A 68 -7.69 9.38 -1.25
N GLU A 69 -8.58 8.46 -1.63
CA GLU A 69 -9.81 8.77 -2.36
C GLU A 69 -10.71 9.71 -1.57
N SER A 70 -10.97 9.41 -0.30
CA SER A 70 -11.77 10.27 0.57
C SER A 70 -11.15 11.66 0.73
N PHE A 71 -9.83 11.74 0.88
CA PHE A 71 -9.14 13.02 0.98
C PHE A 71 -9.28 13.85 -0.30
N MET A 72 -9.10 13.25 -1.48
CA MET A 72 -9.29 13.93 -2.77
C MET A 72 -10.73 14.41 -2.99
N GLN A 73 -11.72 13.62 -2.56
CA GLN A 73 -13.14 14.04 -2.65
C GLN A 73 -13.43 15.29 -1.87
N ASN A 74 -12.80 15.46 -0.69
CA ASN A 74 -12.97 16.59 0.21
C ASN A 74 -12.03 17.75 -0.08
N ASN A 75 -10.98 17.56 -0.90
CA ASN A 75 -9.97 18.56 -1.23
C ASN A 75 -9.79 18.63 -2.75
N LYS A 76 -10.70 19.32 -3.42
CA LYS A 76 -10.71 19.44 -4.90
C LYS A 76 -9.38 20.04 -5.40
N GLY A 77 -8.86 19.44 -6.48
CA GLY A 77 -7.59 19.85 -7.08
C GLY A 77 -6.35 19.19 -6.45
N VAL A 78 -6.50 18.45 -5.34
CA VAL A 78 -5.41 17.65 -4.78
C VAL A 78 -5.26 16.34 -5.55
N THR A 79 -4.01 15.93 -5.79
CA THR A 79 -3.65 14.62 -6.33
C THR A 79 -3.02 13.79 -5.22
N PHE A 80 -3.54 12.58 -5.00
CA PHE A 80 -2.95 11.57 -4.13
C PHE A 80 -2.30 10.47 -4.98
N THR A 81 -1.09 10.08 -4.65
CA THR A 81 -0.37 8.98 -5.32
C THR A 81 0.12 7.97 -4.29
N TYR A 82 -0.02 6.70 -4.63
CA TYR A 82 0.49 5.57 -3.87
C TYR A 82 1.30 4.64 -4.76
N ASN A 83 2.51 4.31 -4.34
CA ASN A 83 3.42 3.41 -5.03
C ASN A 83 3.67 2.15 -4.18
N PRO A 84 3.12 0.97 -4.54
CA PRO A 84 3.20 -0.25 -3.73
C PRO A 84 4.53 -0.99 -3.91
N THR A 85 5.59 -0.53 -3.26
CA THR A 85 6.97 -1.04 -3.42
C THR A 85 7.46 -1.95 -2.29
N GLY A 86 6.67 -2.11 -1.22
CA GLY A 86 7.05 -2.81 0.00
C GLY A 86 7.60 -1.89 1.10
N SER A 87 7.51 -2.34 2.36
CA SER A 87 7.79 -1.48 3.54
C SER A 87 9.21 -0.93 3.55
N GLY A 88 10.21 -1.76 3.27
CA GLY A 88 11.61 -1.33 3.24
C GLY A 88 11.89 -0.27 2.17
N SER A 89 11.31 -0.45 0.99
CA SER A 89 11.42 0.51 -0.12
C SER A 89 10.75 1.85 0.22
N GLY A 90 9.55 1.82 0.85
CA GLY A 90 8.87 3.03 1.30
C GLY A 90 9.62 3.78 2.39
N ILE A 91 10.21 3.07 3.36
CA ILE A 91 11.08 3.66 4.38
C ILE A 91 12.30 4.33 3.74
N THR A 92 12.93 3.68 2.77
CA THR A 92 14.04 4.25 2.00
C THR A 92 13.60 5.46 1.17
N ALA A 93 12.44 5.38 0.50
CA ALA A 93 11.90 6.47 -0.31
C ALA A 93 11.70 7.75 0.49
N VAL A 94 11.12 7.67 1.69
CA VAL A 94 10.94 8.85 2.55
C VAL A 94 12.27 9.34 3.13
N SER A 95 13.19 8.44 3.47
CA SER A 95 14.53 8.81 3.95
C SER A 95 15.30 9.62 2.91
N GLU A 96 15.20 9.25 1.65
CA GLU A 96 15.82 9.94 0.50
C GLU A 96 15.01 11.15 0.01
N GLY A 97 13.81 11.36 0.51
CA GLY A 97 12.92 12.46 0.13
C GLY A 97 12.25 12.25 -1.23
N ARG A 98 12.11 11.00 -1.70
CA ARG A 98 11.42 10.64 -2.96
C ARG A 98 9.89 10.58 -2.83
N CYS A 99 9.37 10.51 -1.61
CA CYS A 99 7.96 10.65 -1.29
C CYS A 99 7.76 11.51 -0.04
N ASP A 100 6.54 11.94 0.21
CA ASP A 100 6.18 12.71 1.40
C ASP A 100 6.04 11.79 2.62
N ILE A 101 5.36 10.66 2.47
CA ILE A 101 5.04 9.74 3.56
C ILE A 101 5.39 8.31 3.12
N GLY A 102 6.24 7.63 3.89
CA GLY A 102 6.52 6.22 3.74
C GLY A 102 5.43 5.38 4.42
N LEU A 103 5.11 4.23 3.85
CA LEU A 103 4.11 3.30 4.36
C LEU A 103 4.80 2.01 4.78
N SER A 104 4.64 1.62 6.04
CA SER A 104 5.21 0.38 6.54
C SER A 104 4.19 -0.47 7.29
N SER A 105 4.27 -1.76 7.09
CA SER A 105 3.48 -2.75 7.80
C SER A 105 4.31 -3.48 8.87
N ARG A 106 5.22 -2.76 9.46
CA ARG A 106 5.99 -3.05 10.69
C ARG A 106 6.48 -1.75 11.32
N SER A 107 6.82 -1.78 12.58
CA SER A 107 7.53 -0.68 13.21
C SER A 107 8.91 -0.44 12.58
N LEU A 108 9.41 0.76 12.71
CA LEU A 108 10.78 1.10 12.32
C LEU A 108 11.79 0.34 13.18
N LYS A 109 12.85 -0.14 12.55
CA LYS A 109 14.02 -0.69 13.25
C LYS A 109 14.79 0.44 13.93
N ASP A 110 15.58 0.10 14.93
CA ASP A 110 16.36 1.09 15.71
C ASP A 110 17.32 1.92 14.84
N GLU A 111 17.94 1.28 13.82
CA GLU A 111 18.79 1.99 12.87
C GLU A 111 18.01 2.96 11.98
N GLU A 112 16.77 2.63 11.61
CA GLU A 112 15.90 3.51 10.83
C GLU A 112 15.47 4.73 11.66
N LYS A 113 15.14 4.52 12.94
CA LYS A 113 14.87 5.62 13.90
C LYS A 113 16.09 6.51 14.11
N LYS A 114 17.28 5.91 14.28
CA LYS A 114 18.55 6.66 14.43
C LYS A 114 18.92 7.45 13.18
N SER A 115 18.43 7.06 12.00
CA SER A 115 18.63 7.83 10.76
C SER A 115 17.68 9.03 10.61
N GLY A 116 16.95 9.39 11.65
CA GLY A 116 16.03 10.54 11.67
C GLY A 116 14.68 10.25 11.02
N LEU A 117 14.22 9.01 11.07
CA LEU A 117 12.87 8.65 10.68
C LEU A 117 11.96 8.54 11.89
N LYS A 118 10.72 8.99 11.73
CA LYS A 118 9.65 8.93 12.74
C LYS A 118 8.49 8.11 12.23
N GLU A 119 8.00 7.20 13.06
CA GLU A 119 6.78 6.44 12.78
C GLU A 119 5.57 7.00 13.54
N THR A 120 4.41 6.91 12.91
CA THR A 120 3.10 7.17 13.53
C THR A 120 2.19 6.00 13.20
N THR A 121 1.68 5.31 14.22
CA THR A 121 0.76 4.20 14.02
C THR A 121 -0.57 4.70 13.49
N LEU A 122 -0.99 4.14 12.36
CA LEU A 122 -2.27 4.42 11.70
C LEU A 122 -3.35 3.44 12.15
N ALA A 123 -3.00 2.15 12.15
CA ALA A 123 -3.94 1.06 12.44
C ALA A 123 -3.18 -0.18 12.93
N LEU A 124 -3.92 -1.16 13.45
CA LEU A 124 -3.44 -2.53 13.62
C LEU A 124 -4.03 -3.40 12.49
N ASP A 125 -3.25 -4.38 12.05
CA ASP A 125 -3.65 -5.33 11.02
C ASP A 125 -3.25 -6.75 11.42
N GLY A 126 -4.16 -7.70 11.22
CA GLY A 126 -3.86 -9.12 11.38
C GLY A 126 -3.03 -9.62 10.20
N ILE A 127 -2.03 -10.47 10.48
CA ILE A 127 -1.38 -11.28 9.45
C ILE A 127 -2.12 -12.61 9.39
N ALA A 128 -3.04 -12.74 8.44
CA ALA A 128 -3.80 -13.98 8.26
C ALA A 128 -2.89 -15.07 7.67
N ILE A 129 -2.90 -16.25 8.27
CA ILE A 129 -2.34 -17.47 7.69
C ILE A 129 -3.34 -17.99 6.69
N ILE A 130 -2.97 -18.05 5.43
CA ILE A 130 -3.89 -18.37 4.33
C ILE A 130 -3.49 -19.67 3.64
N VAL A 131 -4.52 -20.43 3.25
CA VAL A 131 -4.40 -21.67 2.46
C VAL A 131 -5.41 -21.64 1.30
N ASN A 132 -5.24 -22.55 0.36
CA ASN A 132 -6.24 -22.77 -0.68
C ASN A 132 -7.59 -23.20 -0.04
N PRO A 133 -8.75 -22.78 -0.56
CA PRO A 133 -10.06 -23.18 -0.01
C PRO A 133 -10.30 -24.69 0.05
N GLN A 134 -9.61 -25.48 -0.79
CA GLN A 134 -9.71 -26.95 -0.80
C GLN A 134 -8.91 -27.61 0.33
N ASN A 135 -8.02 -26.89 1.02
CA ASN A 135 -7.26 -27.44 2.13
C ASN A 135 -8.18 -27.75 3.32
N LYS A 136 -8.00 -28.91 3.95
CA LYS A 136 -8.88 -29.40 5.05
C LYS A 136 -8.51 -28.86 6.42
N VAL A 137 -7.31 -28.29 6.57
CA VAL A 137 -6.83 -27.73 7.83
C VAL A 137 -7.63 -26.45 8.14
N GLU A 138 -8.07 -26.31 9.38
CA GLU A 138 -8.85 -25.17 9.85
C GLU A 138 -8.13 -24.32 10.91
N ASP A 139 -7.17 -24.92 11.62
CA ASP A 139 -6.45 -24.30 12.72
C ASP A 139 -5.01 -24.79 12.79
N LEU A 140 -4.09 -23.90 13.11
CA LEU A 140 -2.70 -24.21 13.43
C LEU A 140 -2.25 -23.36 14.61
N ASP A 141 -1.43 -23.89 15.50
CA ASP A 141 -0.77 -23.05 16.49
C ASP A 141 0.52 -22.40 15.94
N ILE A 142 1.03 -21.41 16.64
CA ILE A 142 2.22 -20.63 16.23
C ILE A 142 3.45 -21.53 16.07
N GLU A 143 3.63 -22.52 16.95
CA GLU A 143 4.77 -23.43 16.91
C GLU A 143 4.71 -24.30 15.65
N THR A 144 3.53 -24.84 15.33
CA THR A 144 3.29 -25.62 14.13
C THR A 144 3.52 -24.80 12.86
N ILE A 145 3.04 -23.56 12.83
CA ILE A 145 3.30 -22.62 11.71
C ILE A 145 4.81 -22.39 11.56
N GLY A 146 5.54 -22.19 12.65
CA GLY A 146 7.00 -22.07 12.63
C GLY A 146 7.70 -23.32 12.08
N LYS A 147 7.29 -24.51 12.48
CA LYS A 147 7.85 -25.79 11.98
C LYS A 147 7.56 -26.00 10.49
N ILE A 148 6.37 -25.63 10.02
CA ILE A 148 6.07 -25.63 8.58
C ILE A 148 6.99 -24.65 7.86
N SER A 149 7.13 -23.44 8.39
CA SER A 149 7.94 -22.39 7.76
C SER A 149 9.42 -22.74 7.66
N THR A 150 9.97 -23.44 8.65
CA THR A 150 11.37 -23.90 8.65
C THR A 150 11.57 -25.22 7.88
N GLY A 151 10.46 -25.86 7.43
CA GLY A 151 10.49 -27.13 6.72
C GLY A 151 10.78 -28.32 7.63
N GLU A 152 10.50 -28.22 8.91
CA GLU A 152 10.47 -29.37 9.83
C GLU A 152 9.24 -30.24 9.58
N ILE A 153 8.07 -29.60 9.39
CA ILE A 153 6.83 -30.23 8.90
C ILE A 153 6.70 -29.94 7.41
N LYS A 154 6.60 -30.98 6.61
CA LYS A 154 6.62 -30.88 5.14
C LYS A 154 5.38 -31.44 4.45
N ASN A 155 4.53 -32.12 5.17
CA ASN A 155 3.37 -32.78 4.60
C ASN A 155 2.11 -32.39 5.39
N TRP A 156 1.05 -32.04 4.68
CA TRP A 156 -0.22 -31.63 5.28
C TRP A 156 -0.83 -32.72 6.18
N LYS A 157 -0.58 -34.01 5.92
CA LYS A 157 -1.08 -35.11 6.80
C LYS A 157 -0.53 -35.02 8.23
N GLU A 158 0.63 -34.41 8.43
CA GLU A 158 1.23 -34.25 9.76
C GLU A 158 0.43 -33.28 10.64
N VAL A 159 -0.41 -32.45 10.00
CA VAL A 159 -1.25 -31.45 10.66
C VAL A 159 -2.74 -31.62 10.36
N GLY A 160 -3.15 -32.84 9.98
CA GLY A 160 -4.57 -33.19 9.78
C GLY A 160 -5.13 -32.90 8.39
N GLY A 161 -4.30 -32.55 7.44
CA GLY A 161 -4.66 -32.39 6.03
C GLY A 161 -4.49 -33.65 5.19
N ASP A 162 -4.51 -33.48 3.87
CA ASP A 162 -4.29 -34.56 2.90
C ASP A 162 -2.81 -34.96 2.83
N ASP A 163 -2.52 -36.16 2.29
CA ASP A 163 -1.14 -36.61 2.05
C ASP A 163 -0.55 -35.86 0.84
N ALA A 164 -0.07 -34.64 1.10
CA ALA A 164 0.49 -33.74 0.09
C ALA A 164 1.61 -32.90 0.69
N GLU A 165 2.62 -32.56 -0.12
CA GLU A 165 3.73 -31.69 0.28
C GLU A 165 3.25 -30.26 0.52
N ILE A 166 3.73 -29.62 1.60
CA ILE A 166 3.42 -28.23 1.91
C ILE A 166 4.32 -27.30 1.10
N VAL A 167 3.75 -26.30 0.44
CA VAL A 167 4.48 -25.26 -0.30
C VAL A 167 4.29 -23.91 0.40
N LEU A 168 5.34 -23.43 1.05
CA LEU A 168 5.31 -22.12 1.70
C LEU A 168 5.47 -21.00 0.67
N ILE A 169 4.46 -20.14 0.57
CA ILE A 169 4.46 -18.94 -0.27
C ILE A 169 4.66 -17.71 0.62
N GLY A 170 5.72 -16.97 0.37
CA GLY A 170 6.06 -15.81 1.17
C GLY A 170 6.34 -14.55 0.37
N ARG A 171 6.89 -13.60 1.07
CA ARG A 171 7.24 -12.28 0.56
C ARG A 171 8.76 -12.15 0.43
N GLU A 172 9.16 -11.24 -0.43
CA GLU A 172 10.55 -10.81 -0.62
C GLU A 172 11.16 -10.21 0.66
N ALA A 173 12.49 -10.15 0.71
CA ALA A 173 13.21 -9.43 1.76
C ALA A 173 12.81 -7.92 1.75
N GLY A 174 12.65 -7.34 2.93
CA GLY A 174 12.17 -5.95 3.08
C GLY A 174 10.66 -5.80 3.14
N SER A 175 9.88 -6.89 2.96
CA SER A 175 8.46 -6.89 3.23
C SER A 175 8.18 -6.80 4.74
N GLY A 176 7.46 -5.76 5.18
CA GLY A 176 7.05 -5.65 6.58
C GLY A 176 6.11 -6.76 7.03
N THR A 177 5.37 -7.41 6.09
CA THR A 177 4.54 -8.57 6.42
C THR A 177 5.40 -9.80 6.67
N ARG A 178 6.47 -10.00 5.88
CA ARG A 178 7.46 -11.05 6.15
C ARG A 178 8.14 -10.83 7.49
N ASP A 179 8.65 -9.62 7.74
CA ASP A 179 9.32 -9.27 8.99
C ASP A 179 8.40 -9.56 10.19
N GLY A 180 7.12 -9.15 10.13
CA GLY A 180 6.15 -9.42 11.18
C GLY A 180 5.82 -10.91 11.36
N PHE A 181 5.61 -11.63 10.27
CA PHE A 181 5.34 -13.06 10.29
C PHE A 181 6.53 -13.86 10.89
N GLU A 182 7.73 -13.64 10.38
CA GLU A 182 8.94 -14.34 10.84
C GLU A 182 9.25 -14.03 12.32
N SER A 183 9.05 -12.78 12.75
CA SER A 183 9.25 -12.39 14.15
C SER A 183 8.28 -13.09 15.10
N ILE A 184 6.99 -13.14 14.75
CA ILE A 184 5.97 -13.77 15.59
C ILE A 184 6.15 -15.29 15.64
N THR A 185 6.51 -15.91 14.52
CA THR A 185 6.76 -17.35 14.43
C THR A 185 8.17 -17.76 14.89
N LYS A 186 9.04 -16.79 15.19
CA LYS A 186 10.46 -16.97 15.59
C LYS A 186 11.28 -17.71 14.54
N THR A 187 11.03 -17.36 13.28
CA THR A 187 11.63 -18.01 12.12
C THR A 187 12.46 -17.05 11.26
N GLU A 188 12.93 -15.95 11.85
CA GLU A 188 13.75 -14.95 11.16
C GLU A 188 14.92 -15.63 10.44
N ASP A 189 15.04 -15.36 9.13
CA ASP A 189 16.06 -15.90 8.23
C ASP A 189 16.12 -17.45 8.13
N LYS A 190 15.09 -18.16 8.61
CA LYS A 190 15.04 -19.63 8.60
C LYS A 190 13.94 -20.19 7.71
N CYS A 191 13.03 -19.35 7.24
CA CYS A 191 11.92 -19.79 6.41
C CYS A 191 12.42 -20.40 5.11
N LYS A 192 11.81 -21.53 4.72
CA LYS A 192 12.09 -22.23 3.46
C LYS A 192 10.97 -21.98 2.47
N TYR A 193 11.01 -20.80 1.87
CA TYR A 193 10.01 -20.42 0.88
C TYR A 193 10.14 -21.26 -0.39
N GLY A 194 9.02 -21.84 -0.84
CA GLY A 194 8.88 -22.40 -2.17
C GLY A 194 8.80 -21.31 -3.23
N GLN A 195 8.26 -20.14 -2.85
CA GLN A 195 8.19 -18.94 -3.69
C GLN A 195 8.24 -17.68 -2.84
N GLU A 196 9.00 -16.68 -3.28
CA GLU A 196 9.03 -15.32 -2.71
C GLU A 196 8.42 -14.33 -3.72
N LEU A 197 7.44 -13.56 -3.29
CA LEU A 197 6.63 -12.68 -4.15
C LEU A 197 6.70 -11.23 -3.67
N THR A 198 6.52 -10.29 -4.60
CA THR A 198 6.76 -8.86 -4.34
C THR A 198 5.54 -8.11 -3.85
N SER A 199 4.34 -8.72 -3.84
CA SER A 199 3.13 -8.07 -3.34
C SER A 199 2.26 -8.99 -2.51
N THR A 200 1.42 -8.40 -1.65
CA THR A 200 0.38 -9.10 -0.89
C THR A 200 -0.63 -9.77 -1.83
N GLY A 201 -1.01 -9.11 -2.92
CA GLY A 201 -1.94 -9.64 -3.92
C GLY A 201 -1.40 -10.88 -4.63
N ASP A 202 -0.11 -10.91 -4.96
CA ASP A 202 0.53 -12.07 -5.61
C ASP A 202 0.55 -13.29 -4.69
N VAL A 203 0.81 -13.10 -3.38
CA VAL A 203 0.74 -14.19 -2.40
C VAL A 203 -0.67 -14.77 -2.36
N ILE A 204 -1.69 -13.94 -2.23
CA ILE A 204 -3.09 -14.39 -2.21
C ILE A 204 -3.44 -15.13 -3.50
N THR A 205 -3.06 -14.60 -4.66
CA THR A 205 -3.31 -15.22 -5.96
C THR A 205 -2.63 -16.59 -6.07
N THR A 206 -1.36 -16.67 -5.70
CA THR A 206 -0.59 -17.93 -5.78
C THR A 206 -1.16 -19.00 -4.84
N VAL A 207 -1.52 -18.64 -3.61
CA VAL A 207 -2.16 -19.56 -2.66
C VAL A 207 -3.52 -20.03 -3.17
N SER A 208 -4.30 -19.13 -3.77
CA SER A 208 -5.63 -19.49 -4.33
C SER A 208 -5.54 -20.51 -5.49
N GLN A 209 -4.43 -20.55 -6.19
CA GLN A 209 -4.21 -21.44 -7.35
C GLN A 209 -3.49 -22.75 -7.01
N ASN A 210 -2.91 -22.87 -5.81
CA ASN A 210 -2.16 -24.07 -5.42
C ASN A 210 -2.81 -24.74 -4.18
N PRO A 211 -3.45 -25.90 -4.32
CA PRO A 211 -4.08 -26.62 -3.21
C PRO A 211 -3.13 -26.97 -2.05
N ASN A 212 -1.84 -27.06 -2.34
CA ASN A 212 -0.82 -27.43 -1.36
C ASN A 212 -0.14 -26.25 -0.69
N ALA A 213 -0.52 -25.03 -1.09
CA ALA A 213 0.11 -23.82 -0.58
C ALA A 213 -0.37 -23.42 0.82
N ILE A 214 0.55 -22.91 1.60
CA ILE A 214 0.33 -22.06 2.77
C ILE A 214 1.06 -20.73 2.55
N GLY A 215 0.45 -19.64 2.96
CA GLY A 215 1.06 -18.32 2.88
C GLY A 215 0.55 -17.41 4.00
N TYR A 216 0.95 -16.16 3.94
CA TYR A 216 0.50 -15.14 4.88
C TYR A 216 0.23 -13.82 4.15
N ALA A 217 -0.82 -13.12 4.59
CA ALA A 217 -1.24 -11.86 4.00
C ALA A 217 -1.86 -10.94 5.04
N SER A 218 -1.93 -9.64 4.75
CA SER A 218 -2.75 -8.70 5.52
C SER A 218 -4.20 -9.17 5.56
N LEU A 219 -4.81 -9.20 6.73
CA LEU A 219 -6.22 -9.55 6.91
C LEU A 219 -7.13 -8.62 6.10
N ALA A 220 -6.79 -7.33 6.02
CA ALA A 220 -7.51 -6.35 5.21
C ALA A 220 -7.54 -6.69 3.70
N ALA A 221 -6.59 -7.48 3.21
CA ALA A 221 -6.51 -7.88 1.80
C ALA A 221 -7.16 -9.23 1.51
N VAL A 222 -7.46 -10.06 2.52
CA VAL A 222 -8.02 -11.41 2.34
C VAL A 222 -9.44 -11.32 1.78
N LYS A 223 -9.73 -12.22 0.83
CA LYS A 223 -11.05 -12.39 0.19
C LYS A 223 -11.40 -13.87 0.12
N ASP A 224 -12.59 -14.19 -0.34
CA ASP A 224 -13.15 -15.56 -0.42
C ASP A 224 -12.38 -16.53 -1.32
N ASN A 225 -11.40 -16.04 -2.10
CA ASN A 225 -10.57 -16.87 -2.97
C ASN A 225 -9.45 -17.63 -2.23
N VAL A 226 -9.23 -17.34 -0.95
CA VAL A 226 -8.36 -18.09 -0.04
C VAL A 226 -9.08 -18.31 1.29
N LYS A 227 -8.66 -19.34 2.03
CA LYS A 227 -9.15 -19.62 3.37
C LYS A 227 -8.14 -19.13 4.40
N ALA A 228 -8.58 -18.27 5.33
CA ALA A 228 -7.80 -17.86 6.48
C ALA A 228 -7.97 -18.88 7.61
N LEU A 229 -6.85 -19.43 8.10
CA LEU A 229 -6.84 -20.36 9.22
C LEU A 229 -7.02 -19.64 10.55
N SER A 230 -7.63 -20.31 11.50
CA SER A 230 -7.52 -19.94 12.91
C SER A 230 -6.07 -20.17 13.37
N VAL A 231 -5.63 -19.38 14.34
CA VAL A 231 -4.31 -19.58 15.00
C VAL A 231 -4.56 -19.79 16.49
N GLY A 232 -4.27 -21.00 16.96
CA GLY A 232 -4.56 -21.39 18.34
C GLY A 232 -6.03 -21.28 18.69
N LYS A 233 -6.91 -21.68 17.77
CA LYS A 233 -8.37 -21.61 17.84
C LYS A 233 -8.98 -20.21 17.80
N VAL A 234 -8.19 -19.18 17.53
CA VAL A 234 -8.64 -17.81 17.34
C VAL A 234 -8.71 -17.49 15.86
N LYS A 235 -9.87 -17.07 15.36
CA LYS A 235 -10.05 -16.64 13.96
C LYS A 235 -9.44 -15.27 13.74
N PRO A 236 -8.80 -15.01 12.59
CA PRO A 236 -8.35 -13.67 12.22
C PRO A 236 -9.56 -12.81 11.82
N THR A 237 -9.99 -11.94 12.71
CA THR A 237 -11.06 -10.96 12.47
C THR A 237 -10.61 -9.60 13.02
N GLU A 238 -11.25 -8.51 12.57
CA GLU A 238 -10.99 -7.19 13.14
C GLU A 238 -11.20 -7.17 14.65
N GLU A 239 -12.24 -7.85 15.15
CA GLU A 239 -12.54 -7.95 16.58
C GLU A 239 -11.41 -8.62 17.36
N THR A 240 -10.93 -9.79 16.89
CA THR A 240 -9.86 -10.54 17.55
C THR A 240 -8.48 -9.89 17.41
N VAL A 241 -8.26 -9.07 16.38
CA VAL A 241 -7.09 -8.19 16.27
C VAL A 241 -7.22 -7.03 17.27
N LYS A 242 -8.40 -6.42 17.38
CA LYS A 242 -8.67 -5.29 18.26
C LYS A 242 -8.51 -5.64 19.74
N ASP A 243 -9.02 -6.78 20.17
CA ASP A 243 -8.94 -7.23 21.56
C ASP A 243 -7.61 -7.93 21.91
N GLY A 244 -6.74 -8.17 20.90
CA GLY A 244 -5.42 -8.77 21.05
C GLY A 244 -5.44 -10.30 21.17
N SER A 245 -6.61 -10.97 21.07
CA SER A 245 -6.71 -12.43 21.13
C SER A 245 -6.08 -13.10 19.90
N TYR A 246 -6.15 -12.46 18.70
CA TYR A 246 -5.40 -12.92 17.54
C TYR A 246 -3.97 -12.39 17.60
N VAL A 247 -3.03 -13.27 17.94
CA VAL A 247 -1.65 -12.89 18.24
C VAL A 247 -0.78 -12.56 17.02
N VAL A 248 -1.20 -12.98 15.81
CA VAL A 248 -0.44 -12.72 14.58
C VAL A 248 -0.87 -11.38 14.00
N GLN A 249 -0.44 -10.30 14.64
CA GLN A 249 -0.81 -8.93 14.28
C GLN A 249 0.39 -7.98 14.33
N ARG A 250 0.26 -6.84 13.68
CA ARG A 250 1.32 -5.84 13.54
C ARG A 250 0.74 -4.46 13.28
N PRO A 251 1.51 -3.37 13.50
CA PRO A 251 1.04 -2.03 13.14
C PRO A 251 1.15 -1.76 11.63
N PHE A 252 0.22 -0.97 11.12
CA PHE A 252 0.41 -0.13 9.94
C PHE A 252 0.90 1.23 10.40
N VAL A 253 2.04 1.67 9.88
CA VAL A 253 2.66 2.93 10.26
C VAL A 253 2.91 3.85 9.09
N LEU A 254 2.71 5.12 9.33
CA LEU A 254 3.16 6.22 8.47
C LEU A 254 4.56 6.62 8.91
N VAL A 255 5.46 6.75 7.95
CA VAL A 255 6.85 7.12 8.20
C VAL A 255 7.11 8.50 7.62
N THR A 256 7.69 9.39 8.42
CA THR A 256 8.09 10.74 8.01
C THR A 256 9.55 10.98 8.38
N LYS A 257 10.19 11.98 7.76
CA LYS A 257 11.57 12.36 8.06
C LYS A 257 11.58 13.45 9.12
N GLU A 258 12.26 13.21 10.23
CA GLU A 258 12.42 14.17 11.30
C GLU A 258 13.17 15.42 10.80
N GLY A 259 12.75 16.60 11.25
CA GLY A 259 13.35 17.87 10.83
C GLY A 259 13.03 18.32 9.39
N LYS A 260 12.27 17.52 8.61
CA LYS A 260 11.75 17.91 7.30
C LYS A 260 10.24 18.11 7.39
N ALA A 261 9.79 19.36 7.21
CA ALA A 261 8.37 19.66 7.14
C ALA A 261 7.75 19.01 5.89
N LEU A 262 6.55 18.47 6.04
CA LEU A 262 5.71 18.08 4.92
C LEU A 262 5.24 19.34 4.18
N SER A 263 4.86 19.21 2.90
CA SER A 263 4.12 20.27 2.22
C SER A 263 2.77 20.50 2.93
N ASP A 264 2.17 21.67 2.76
CA ASP A 264 0.86 21.99 3.38
C ASP A 264 -0.20 20.94 3.03
N THR A 265 -0.20 20.45 1.80
CA THR A 265 -1.14 19.41 1.35
C THR A 265 -0.84 18.06 1.97
N ALA A 266 0.42 17.65 2.02
CA ALA A 266 0.82 16.38 2.65
C ALA A 266 0.61 16.41 4.17
N GLN A 267 0.79 17.57 4.83
CA GLN A 267 0.49 17.74 6.25
C GLN A 267 -1.01 17.62 6.53
N LYS A 268 -1.86 18.26 5.73
CA LYS A 268 -3.33 18.13 5.84
C LYS A 268 -3.77 16.68 5.67
N PHE A 269 -3.17 15.94 4.71
CA PHE A 269 -3.44 14.52 4.54
C PHE A 269 -3.01 13.72 5.77
N PHE A 270 -1.79 13.95 6.27
CA PHE A 270 -1.27 13.27 7.46
C PHE A 270 -2.17 13.52 8.68
N ASP A 271 -2.59 14.75 8.91
CA ASP A 271 -3.47 15.13 10.01
C ASP A 271 -4.85 14.47 9.88
N TYR A 272 -5.40 14.44 8.65
CA TYR A 272 -6.66 13.76 8.35
C TYR A 272 -6.58 12.26 8.65
N VAL A 273 -5.61 11.54 8.09
CA VAL A 273 -5.55 10.09 8.24
C VAL A 273 -5.20 9.64 9.66
N THR A 274 -4.60 10.53 10.47
CA THR A 274 -4.30 10.29 11.88
C THR A 274 -5.36 10.85 12.83
N SER A 275 -6.45 11.41 12.32
CA SER A 275 -7.59 11.90 13.10
C SER A 275 -8.64 10.80 13.33
N ALA A 276 -9.58 11.06 14.23
CA ALA A 276 -10.75 10.17 14.44
C ALA A 276 -11.67 10.09 13.22
N ASP A 277 -11.66 11.09 12.33
CA ASP A 277 -12.50 11.11 11.13
C ASP A 277 -12.13 10.03 10.11
N ALA A 278 -10.90 9.52 10.16
CA ALA A 278 -10.42 8.43 9.33
C ALA A 278 -10.82 7.03 9.85
N SER A 279 -11.25 6.91 11.12
CA SER A 279 -11.44 5.62 11.80
C SER A 279 -12.42 4.70 11.07
N GLN A 280 -13.57 5.25 10.63
CA GLN A 280 -14.56 4.45 9.93
C GLN A 280 -14.04 3.92 8.60
N ILE A 281 -13.30 4.74 7.83
CA ILE A 281 -12.72 4.34 6.55
C ILE A 281 -11.67 3.25 6.75
N ILE A 282 -10.88 3.34 7.82
CA ILE A 282 -9.87 2.33 8.17
C ILE A 282 -10.55 1.01 8.50
N SER A 283 -11.63 1.01 9.31
CA SER A 283 -12.41 -0.18 9.63
C SER A 283 -13.09 -0.78 8.39
N ASP A 284 -13.73 0.02 7.56
CA ASP A 284 -14.37 -0.45 6.32
C ASP A 284 -13.34 -1.04 5.33
N ALA A 285 -12.09 -0.62 5.43
CA ALA A 285 -10.98 -1.19 4.70
C ALA A 285 -10.43 -2.49 5.34
N GLY A 286 -10.90 -2.90 6.52
CA GLY A 286 -10.57 -4.16 7.18
C GLY A 286 -9.35 -4.10 8.08
N ALA A 287 -8.96 -2.92 8.55
CA ALA A 287 -7.92 -2.73 9.55
C ALA A 287 -8.50 -2.09 10.82
N VAL A 288 -7.85 -2.25 11.96
CA VAL A 288 -8.31 -1.74 13.25
C VAL A 288 -7.72 -0.36 13.52
N PRO A 289 -8.51 0.72 13.51
CA PRO A 289 -8.00 2.05 13.81
C PRO A 289 -7.49 2.14 15.25
N VAL A 290 -6.48 3.01 15.48
CA VAL A 290 -5.90 3.25 16.81
C VAL A 290 -6.48 4.50 17.50
N LYS A 291 -7.38 5.21 16.82
CA LYS A 291 -8.08 6.40 17.37
C LYS A 291 -9.58 6.26 17.24
#